data_3aae49d25234577585208a4c9ba4a67f
#
_entry.id   3aae49d25234577585208a4c9ba4a67f
#
_cell.length_a   1.000
_cell.length_b   1.000
_cell.length_c   1.000
_cell.angle_alpha   90.00
_cell.angle_beta   90.00
_cell.angle_gamma   90.00
#
_symmetry.space_group_name_H-M   'P 1'
#
loop_
_entity.id
_entity.type
_entity.pdbx_description
1 polymer ?
#
loop_
_entity_poly.entity_id
_entity_poly.type
_entity_poly.pdbx_seq_one_letter_code
_entity_poly.pdbx_strand_id
1 'polypeptide(L)'
;MASKLDRLQKKGFKVNEAALSKIARGDQEPGGEYSEININDIEENPDNALYRELDTEEDIALLADDIRRAGLLHNLVVFPKTGVGGKYVLLSGERRLRALRLLVEQDKREQEEKQLPNRMSEWQKVQCKVVRNLTENEKVVYIDSANLQVRGGISNERVMRQAAARFVENLQKAPYNLSAAEAKKALKEVSPLNSRTID
;
A
#
# COMPACT_ATOMS: atom_id res chain seq x y z
N MET A 1 -29.63 -5.25 -11.88
CA MET A 1 -28.62 -4.47 -12.63
C MET A 1 -27.38 -5.33 -12.76
N ALA A 2 -26.88 -5.57 -13.99
CA ALA A 2 -25.67 -6.36 -14.19
C ALA A 2 -24.47 -5.63 -13.54
N SER A 3 -23.63 -6.37 -12.82
CA SER A 3 -22.45 -5.80 -12.14
C SER A 3 -21.48 -5.21 -13.16
N LYS A 4 -20.61 -4.31 -12.72
CA LYS A 4 -19.58 -3.71 -13.58
C LYS A 4 -18.66 -4.79 -14.18
N LEU A 5 -18.47 -5.88 -13.45
CA LEU A 5 -17.72 -7.08 -13.85
C LEU A 5 -18.42 -7.83 -15.03
N ASP A 6 -19.75 -7.99 -14.98
CA ASP A 6 -20.54 -8.67 -16.04
C ASP A 6 -20.45 -7.92 -17.37
N ARG A 7 -20.29 -6.59 -17.34
CA ARG A 7 -20.13 -5.76 -18.55
C ARG A 7 -18.75 -5.92 -19.18
N LEU A 8 -17.71 -6.20 -18.37
CA LEU A 8 -16.35 -6.43 -18.85
C LEU A 8 -16.21 -7.80 -19.50
N GLN A 9 -16.85 -8.84 -18.92
CA GLN A 9 -16.87 -10.19 -19.47
C GLN A 9 -17.58 -10.29 -20.82
N LYS A 10 -18.70 -9.57 -21.02
CA LYS A 10 -19.44 -9.54 -22.28
C LYS A 10 -18.66 -8.96 -23.47
N LYS A 11 -17.51 -8.31 -23.24
CA LYS A 11 -16.66 -7.72 -24.29
C LYS A 11 -15.45 -8.55 -24.66
N GLY A 12 -15.41 -9.84 -24.30
CA GLY A 12 -14.32 -10.74 -24.67
C GLY A 12 -13.02 -10.53 -23.89
N PHE A 13 -13.10 -9.87 -22.77
CA PHE A 13 -11.98 -9.58 -21.88
C PHE A 13 -11.63 -10.85 -21.09
N LYS A 14 -10.63 -11.60 -21.55
CA LYS A 14 -10.00 -12.68 -20.75
C LYS A 14 -8.98 -12.06 -19.78
N VAL A 15 -9.46 -11.28 -18.85
CA VAL A 15 -8.62 -10.88 -17.72
C VAL A 15 -8.66 -12.02 -16.70
N ASN A 16 -7.50 -12.31 -16.12
CA ASN A 16 -7.47 -13.19 -14.95
C ASN A 16 -8.30 -12.52 -13.85
N GLU A 17 -9.55 -12.96 -13.69
CA GLU A 17 -10.53 -12.38 -12.75
C GLU A 17 -10.00 -12.31 -11.33
N ALA A 18 -9.16 -13.28 -10.93
CA ALA A 18 -8.52 -13.28 -9.63
C ALA A 18 -7.53 -12.11 -9.48
N ALA A 19 -6.82 -11.72 -10.54
CA ALA A 19 -5.86 -10.62 -10.48
C ALA A 19 -6.55 -9.25 -10.46
N LEU A 20 -7.61 -9.05 -11.29
CA LEU A 20 -8.39 -7.81 -11.25
C LEU A 20 -9.24 -7.68 -9.98
N SER A 21 -9.76 -8.77 -9.44
CA SER A 21 -10.47 -8.73 -8.17
C SER A 21 -9.52 -8.36 -7.02
N LYS A 22 -8.25 -8.80 -7.08
CA LYS A 22 -7.21 -8.37 -6.14
C LYS A 22 -6.90 -6.86 -6.25
N ILE A 23 -6.88 -6.32 -7.48
CA ILE A 23 -6.64 -4.90 -7.73
C ILE A 23 -7.87 -4.05 -7.39
N ALA A 24 -9.08 -4.49 -7.82
CA ALA A 24 -10.31 -3.70 -7.74
C ALA A 24 -10.97 -3.71 -6.36
N ARG A 25 -10.70 -4.71 -5.53
CA ARG A 25 -11.33 -4.86 -4.21
C ARG A 25 -10.53 -4.23 -3.07
N GLY A 26 -9.31 -3.75 -3.34
CA GLY A 26 -8.46 -3.20 -2.28
C GLY A 26 -8.37 -4.16 -1.10
N ASP A 27 -8.65 -3.66 0.10
CA ASP A 27 -8.59 -4.45 1.35
C ASP A 27 -9.77 -5.43 1.56
N GLN A 28 -10.66 -5.61 0.59
CA GLN A 28 -11.89 -6.40 0.75
C GLN A 28 -11.81 -7.82 0.17
N GLU A 29 -10.68 -8.51 0.23
CA GLU A 29 -10.71 -9.96 0.05
C GLU A 29 -11.29 -10.61 1.31
N PRO A 30 -12.35 -11.44 1.19
CA PRO A 30 -12.75 -12.28 2.30
C PRO A 30 -11.65 -13.32 2.55
N GLY A 31 -10.93 -13.20 3.66
CA GLY A 31 -9.92 -14.16 4.08
C GLY A 31 -8.47 -13.68 4.11
N GLY A 32 -8.19 -12.37 4.08
CA GLY A 32 -6.86 -11.87 4.42
C GLY A 32 -6.48 -12.32 5.84
N GLU A 33 -5.34 -13.00 5.95
CA GLU A 33 -4.79 -13.37 7.26
C GLU A 33 -4.34 -12.09 7.97
N TYR A 34 -4.90 -11.82 9.14
CA TYR A 34 -4.44 -10.74 10.00
C TYR A 34 -3.51 -11.30 11.06
N SER A 35 -2.39 -10.64 11.26
CA SER A 35 -1.38 -11.06 12.24
C SER A 35 -0.84 -9.86 12.98
N GLU A 36 -0.60 -10.02 14.26
CA GLU A 36 0.12 -9.03 15.06
C GLU A 36 1.62 -9.14 14.75
N ILE A 37 2.20 -8.08 14.23
CA ILE A 37 3.58 -8.06 13.74
C ILE A 37 4.33 -6.92 14.43
N ASN A 38 5.58 -7.21 14.85
CA ASN A 38 6.48 -6.18 15.35
C ASN A 38 6.93 -5.30 14.18
N ILE A 39 6.79 -3.98 14.32
CA ILE A 39 7.16 -3.02 13.26
C ILE A 39 8.64 -3.09 12.87
N ASN A 40 9.51 -3.59 13.76
CA ASN A 40 10.93 -3.83 13.47
C ASN A 40 11.16 -5.04 12.55
N ASP A 41 10.13 -5.87 12.37
CA ASP A 41 10.16 -7.00 11.44
C ASP A 41 9.59 -6.64 10.06
N ILE A 42 9.16 -5.39 9.88
CA ILE A 42 8.63 -4.88 8.62
C ILE A 42 9.70 -4.03 7.95
N GLU A 43 10.18 -4.50 6.80
CA GLU A 43 11.10 -3.75 5.94
C GLU A 43 10.31 -2.83 5.00
N GLU A 44 10.87 -1.66 4.73
CA GLU A 44 10.34 -0.75 3.73
C GLU A 44 10.53 -1.34 2.33
N ASN A 45 9.53 -1.16 1.48
CA ASN A 45 9.64 -1.62 0.10
C ASN A 45 10.27 -0.51 -0.78
N PRO A 46 11.34 -0.81 -1.53
CA PRO A 46 11.94 0.14 -2.46
C PRO A 46 10.95 0.73 -3.47
N ASP A 47 9.95 -0.04 -3.88
CA ASP A 47 8.91 0.42 -4.80
C ASP A 47 8.01 1.52 -4.23
N ASN A 48 7.96 1.68 -2.91
CA ASN A 48 7.30 2.80 -2.25
C ASN A 48 8.13 4.10 -2.28
N ALA A 49 9.41 4.06 -2.61
CA ALA A 49 10.29 5.23 -2.57
C ALA A 49 9.78 6.39 -3.43
N LEU A 50 9.14 6.10 -4.57
CA LEU A 50 8.51 7.09 -5.44
C LEU A 50 7.51 8.00 -4.70
N TYR A 51 6.82 7.47 -3.69
CA TYR A 51 5.76 8.19 -2.97
C TYR A 51 6.26 8.94 -1.73
N ARG A 52 7.51 8.71 -1.29
CA ARG A 52 8.08 9.38 -0.11
C ARG A 52 8.24 10.87 -0.28
N GLU A 53 8.51 11.32 -1.52
CA GLU A 53 8.63 12.73 -1.85
C GLU A 53 7.33 13.54 -1.63
N LEU A 54 6.20 12.84 -1.43
CA LEU A 54 4.88 13.46 -1.20
C LEU A 54 4.63 13.79 0.27
N ASP A 55 5.49 13.35 1.20
CA ASP A 55 5.26 13.46 2.64
C ASP A 55 6.42 14.20 3.31
N THR A 56 6.10 15.25 4.05
CA THR A 56 7.06 15.95 4.92
C THR A 56 7.18 15.25 6.27
N GLU A 57 8.21 15.58 7.04
CA GLU A 57 8.35 15.08 8.41
C GLU A 57 7.23 15.61 9.31
N GLU A 58 6.74 16.84 9.05
CA GLU A 58 5.58 17.41 9.75
C GLU A 58 4.31 16.60 9.48
N ASP A 59 4.07 16.15 8.23
CA ASP A 59 2.93 15.29 7.91
C ASP A 59 2.98 13.96 8.66
N ILE A 60 4.18 13.39 8.82
CA ILE A 60 4.39 12.15 9.57
C ILE A 60 4.19 12.38 11.07
N ALA A 61 4.66 13.52 11.62
CA ALA A 61 4.47 13.86 13.01
C ALA A 61 2.98 14.07 13.34
N LEU A 62 2.25 14.79 12.50
CA LEU A 62 0.80 14.96 12.65
C LEU A 62 0.06 13.62 12.61
N LEU A 63 0.43 12.75 11.69
CA LEU A 63 -0.15 11.39 11.62
C LEU A 63 0.19 10.56 12.87
N ALA A 64 1.39 10.70 13.43
CA ALA A 64 1.77 10.04 14.68
C ALA A 64 0.89 10.51 15.83
N ASP A 65 0.65 11.83 15.96
CA ASP A 65 -0.25 12.38 16.96
C ASP A 65 -1.69 11.89 16.79
N ASP A 66 -2.17 11.76 15.56
CA ASP A 66 -3.51 11.22 15.28
C ASP A 66 -3.59 9.73 15.68
N ILE A 67 -2.57 8.93 15.34
CA ILE A 67 -2.49 7.52 15.76
C ILE A 67 -2.45 7.41 17.30
N ARG A 68 -1.69 8.26 17.98
CA ARG A 68 -1.61 8.29 19.45
C ARG A 68 -2.98 8.56 20.09
N ARG A 69 -3.79 9.41 19.47
CA ARG A 69 -5.12 9.79 19.97
C ARG A 69 -6.23 8.79 19.64
N ALA A 70 -6.24 8.28 18.41
CA ALA A 70 -7.36 7.51 17.86
C ALA A 70 -7.04 6.03 17.62
N GLY A 71 -5.78 5.62 17.80
CA GLY A 71 -5.30 4.30 17.41
C GLY A 71 -5.04 4.18 15.91
N LEU A 72 -4.53 3.02 15.49
CA LEU A 72 -4.27 2.71 14.10
C LEU A 72 -5.57 2.26 13.40
N LEU A 73 -6.27 3.21 12.75
CA LEU A 73 -7.58 2.94 12.13
C LEU A 73 -7.51 2.01 10.90
N HIS A 74 -6.39 2.01 10.19
CA HIS A 74 -6.18 1.18 9.00
C HIS A 74 -4.90 0.37 9.15
N ASN A 75 -5.01 -0.94 8.99
CA ASN A 75 -3.88 -1.86 9.11
C ASN A 75 -2.81 -1.61 8.04
N LEU A 76 -1.58 -1.94 8.37
CA LEU A 76 -0.51 -2.09 7.38
C LEU A 76 -0.78 -3.32 6.53
N VAL A 77 -0.35 -3.30 5.27
CA VAL A 77 -0.39 -4.48 4.39
C VAL A 77 1.02 -4.92 4.10
N VAL A 78 1.31 -6.18 4.40
CA VAL A 78 2.65 -6.74 4.34
C VAL A 78 2.69 -8.04 3.55
N PHE A 79 3.86 -8.37 3.02
CA PHE A 79 4.16 -9.61 2.33
C PHE A 79 5.31 -10.32 3.07
N PRO A 80 5.22 -11.64 3.35
CA PRO A 80 6.30 -12.37 4.00
C PRO A 80 7.58 -12.35 3.14
N LYS A 81 8.72 -12.05 3.75
CA LYS A 81 10.01 -12.07 3.05
C LYS A 81 10.47 -13.51 2.83
N THR A 82 10.75 -13.85 1.57
CA THR A 82 11.19 -15.19 1.20
C THR A 82 12.55 -15.50 1.83
N GLY A 83 12.70 -16.69 2.41
CA GLY A 83 13.96 -17.17 2.97
C GLY A 83 14.35 -16.61 4.33
N VAL A 84 13.60 -15.66 4.89
CA VAL A 84 13.87 -15.07 6.21
C VAL A 84 12.61 -15.15 7.05
N GLY A 85 12.53 -16.15 7.91
CA GLY A 85 11.38 -16.35 8.79
C GLY A 85 11.11 -15.13 9.68
N GLY A 86 9.83 -14.77 9.83
CA GLY A 86 9.39 -13.67 10.70
C GLY A 86 9.66 -12.26 10.18
N LYS A 87 10.20 -12.08 8.97
CA LYS A 87 10.37 -10.77 8.34
C LYS A 87 9.34 -10.56 7.22
N TYR A 88 8.99 -9.31 7.03
CA TYR A 88 7.96 -8.87 6.10
C TYR A 88 8.44 -7.68 5.29
N VAL A 89 7.90 -7.53 4.09
CA VAL A 89 8.09 -6.34 3.25
C VAL A 89 6.77 -5.59 3.17
N LEU A 90 6.80 -4.28 3.35
CA LEU A 90 5.62 -3.44 3.33
C LEU A 90 5.08 -3.28 1.90
N LEU A 91 3.79 -3.53 1.71
CA LEU A 91 3.07 -3.25 0.46
C LEU A 91 2.26 -1.95 0.53
N SER A 92 1.63 -1.67 1.67
CA SER A 92 0.85 -0.44 1.86
C SER A 92 0.91 0.06 3.30
N GLY A 93 0.91 1.38 3.46
CA GLY A 93 0.90 2.04 4.76
C GLY A 93 2.25 2.63 5.19
N GLU A 94 3.11 3.04 4.25
CA GLU A 94 4.44 3.57 4.57
C GLU A 94 4.41 4.78 5.52
N ARG A 95 3.52 5.74 5.30
CA ARG A 95 3.32 6.86 6.24
C ARG A 95 2.99 6.38 7.65
N ARG A 96 2.10 5.40 7.76
CA ARG A 96 1.69 4.80 9.04
C ARG A 96 2.86 4.07 9.71
N LEU A 97 3.66 3.31 8.96
CA LEU A 97 4.85 2.65 9.50
C LEU A 97 5.86 3.67 10.02
N ARG A 98 6.11 4.76 9.28
CA ARG A 98 7.00 5.86 9.72
C ARG A 98 6.45 6.53 10.98
N ALA A 99 5.16 6.83 11.02
CA ALA A 99 4.51 7.41 12.21
C ALA A 99 4.58 6.48 13.43
N LEU A 100 4.35 5.18 13.26
CA LEU A 100 4.48 4.19 14.34
C LEU A 100 5.92 4.11 14.87
N ARG A 101 6.92 4.13 14.00
CA ARG A 101 8.34 4.17 14.39
C ARG A 101 8.67 5.44 15.19
N LEU A 102 8.13 6.58 14.77
CA LEU A 102 8.27 7.83 15.50
C LEU A 102 7.66 7.75 16.91
N LEU A 103 6.46 7.16 17.04
CA LEU A 103 5.82 6.94 18.34
C LEU A 103 6.66 6.06 19.26
N VAL A 104 7.20 4.96 18.74
CA VAL A 104 8.09 4.08 19.52
C VAL A 104 9.33 4.82 19.99
N GLU A 105 9.93 5.65 19.13
CA GLU A 105 11.09 6.45 19.49
C GLU A 105 10.77 7.53 20.55
N GLN A 106 9.61 8.19 20.41
CA GLN A 106 9.13 9.16 21.40
C GLN A 106 8.90 8.50 22.76
N ASP A 107 8.22 7.36 22.81
CA ASP A 107 7.97 6.61 24.05
C ASP A 107 9.27 6.19 24.73
N LYS A 108 10.27 5.75 23.94
CA LYS A 108 11.57 5.40 24.45
C LYS A 108 12.30 6.60 25.07
N ARG A 109 12.34 7.74 24.38
CA ARG A 109 12.92 8.99 24.90
C ARG A 109 12.24 9.44 26.19
N GLU A 110 10.91 9.40 26.23
CA GLU A 110 10.13 9.77 27.42
C GLU A 110 10.45 8.87 28.62
N GLN A 111 10.62 7.56 28.39
CA GLN A 111 11.01 6.63 29.45
C GLN A 111 12.42 6.91 29.97
N GLU A 112 13.37 7.21 29.07
CA GLU A 112 14.74 7.55 29.43
C GLU A 112 14.80 8.88 30.24
N GLU A 113 14.12 9.93 29.77
CA GLU A 113 14.08 11.25 30.42
C GLU A 113 13.43 11.20 31.81
N LYS A 114 12.37 10.41 31.96
CA LYS A 114 11.64 10.26 33.24
C LYS A 114 12.20 9.15 34.11
N GLN A 115 13.29 8.49 33.71
CA GLN A 115 13.90 7.35 34.39
C GLN A 115 12.87 6.24 34.71
N LEU A 116 11.91 6.02 33.81
CA LEU A 116 10.91 5.01 33.94
C LEU A 116 11.47 3.63 33.56
N PRO A 117 10.87 2.52 34.08
CA PRO A 117 11.26 1.18 33.65
C PRO A 117 11.10 1.05 32.11
N ASN A 118 12.10 0.46 31.47
CA ASN A 118 12.04 0.21 30.03
C ASN A 118 10.87 -0.75 29.73
N ARG A 119 9.85 -0.23 29.10
CA ARG A 119 8.67 -0.99 28.66
C ARG A 119 8.58 -0.97 27.14
N MET A 120 8.12 -2.06 26.59
CA MET A 120 7.80 -2.11 25.17
C MET A 120 6.65 -1.14 24.87
N SER A 121 6.85 -0.26 23.89
CA SER A 121 5.80 0.65 23.41
C SER A 121 4.61 -0.15 22.86
N GLU A 122 3.41 0.32 23.13
CA GLU A 122 2.18 -0.27 22.58
C GLU A 122 2.15 -0.22 21.05
N TRP A 123 2.89 0.71 20.44
CA TRP A 123 3.00 0.88 18.98
C TRP A 123 4.00 -0.08 18.33
N GLN A 124 4.74 -0.85 19.12
CA GLN A 124 5.77 -1.75 18.61
C GLN A 124 5.20 -3.00 17.92
N LYS A 125 3.99 -3.40 18.29
CA LYS A 125 3.26 -4.48 17.63
C LYS A 125 1.92 -3.97 17.15
N VAL A 126 1.60 -4.24 15.89
CA VAL A 126 0.37 -3.77 15.26
C VAL A 126 -0.26 -4.88 14.41
N GLN A 127 -1.58 -4.83 14.29
CA GLN A 127 -2.30 -5.71 13.38
C GLN A 127 -1.96 -5.35 11.94
N CYS A 128 -1.49 -6.34 11.19
CA CYS A 128 -1.17 -6.22 9.77
C CYS A 128 -2.01 -7.20 8.96
N LYS A 129 -2.44 -6.79 7.77
CA LYS A 129 -2.97 -7.71 6.76
C LYS A 129 -1.80 -8.36 6.04
N VAL A 130 -1.71 -9.69 6.13
CA VAL A 130 -0.66 -10.47 5.46
C VAL A 130 -1.18 -10.95 4.12
N VAL A 131 -0.56 -10.50 3.04
CA VAL A 131 -0.86 -10.95 1.68
C VAL A 131 0.21 -11.95 1.26
N ARG A 132 -0.19 -13.04 0.62
CA ARG A 132 0.72 -14.11 0.18
C ARG A 132 0.53 -14.39 -1.32
N ASN A 133 1.45 -15.14 -1.89
CA ASN A 133 1.33 -15.64 -3.27
C ASN A 133 1.23 -14.54 -4.33
N LEU A 134 2.00 -13.46 -4.18
CA LEU A 134 2.18 -12.44 -5.20
C LEU A 134 3.55 -12.60 -5.87
N THR A 135 3.58 -12.47 -7.18
CA THR A 135 4.81 -12.25 -7.94
C THR A 135 5.36 -10.85 -7.67
N GLU A 136 6.62 -10.59 -8.03
CA GLU A 136 7.21 -9.25 -7.88
C GLU A 136 6.40 -8.19 -8.62
N ASN A 137 5.94 -8.53 -9.82
CA ASN A 137 5.12 -7.63 -10.62
C ASN A 137 3.76 -7.32 -9.99
N GLU A 138 3.12 -8.31 -9.39
CA GLU A 138 1.85 -8.12 -8.67
C GLU A 138 2.02 -7.24 -7.43
N LYS A 139 3.17 -7.32 -6.74
CA LYS A 139 3.48 -6.43 -5.62
C LYS A 139 3.57 -4.97 -6.06
N VAL A 140 4.27 -4.70 -7.16
CA VAL A 140 4.38 -3.33 -7.72
C VAL A 140 3.00 -2.79 -8.10
N VAL A 141 2.20 -3.58 -8.81
CA VAL A 141 0.82 -3.21 -9.19
C VAL A 141 -0.04 -2.95 -7.95
N TYR A 142 0.10 -3.76 -6.89
CA TYR A 142 -0.62 -3.54 -5.63
C TYR A 142 -0.24 -2.21 -4.98
N ILE A 143 1.06 -1.91 -4.88
CA ILE A 143 1.58 -0.65 -4.31
C ILE A 143 1.06 0.56 -5.09
N ASP A 144 1.17 0.53 -6.41
CA ASP A 144 0.74 1.63 -7.27
C ASP A 144 -0.77 1.82 -7.21
N SER A 145 -1.55 0.74 -7.25
CA SER A 145 -3.01 0.79 -7.12
C SER A 145 -3.43 1.47 -5.81
N ALA A 146 -2.86 1.04 -4.68
CA ALA A 146 -3.19 1.60 -3.38
C ALA A 146 -2.86 3.10 -3.27
N ASN A 147 -1.71 3.54 -3.80
CA ASN A 147 -1.30 4.94 -3.76
C ASN A 147 -2.08 5.81 -4.76
N LEU A 148 -2.34 5.32 -5.98
CA LEU A 148 -3.12 6.04 -6.98
C LEU A 148 -4.56 6.28 -6.53
N GLN A 149 -5.17 5.34 -5.82
CA GLN A 149 -6.53 5.49 -5.27
C GLN A 149 -6.60 6.57 -4.20
N VAL A 150 -5.64 6.60 -3.29
CA VAL A 150 -5.67 7.48 -2.13
C VAL A 150 -5.12 8.87 -2.45
N ARG A 151 -4.09 8.95 -3.29
CA ARG A 151 -3.32 10.18 -3.52
C ARG A 151 -3.62 10.87 -4.85
N GLY A 152 -4.52 10.33 -5.66
CA GLY A 152 -4.82 10.85 -7.00
C GLY A 152 -5.35 12.27 -7.06
N GLY A 153 -5.65 12.90 -5.91
CA GLY A 153 -6.00 14.32 -5.80
C GLY A 153 -4.87 15.22 -5.26
N ILE A 154 -3.69 14.66 -4.95
CA ILE A 154 -2.59 15.38 -4.30
C ILE A 154 -1.50 15.75 -5.32
N SER A 155 -1.12 16.91 -5.27
CA SER A 155 -0.39 17.92 -5.97
C SER A 155 0.97 17.63 -6.61
N ASN A 156 1.57 16.46 -6.56
CA ASN A 156 2.82 16.21 -7.30
C ASN A 156 2.56 15.44 -8.59
N GLU A 157 2.22 16.19 -9.65
CA GLU A 157 1.89 15.64 -10.95
C GLU A 157 2.99 14.75 -11.52
N ARG A 158 4.28 15.09 -11.27
CA ARG A 158 5.43 14.28 -11.70
C ARG A 158 5.40 12.88 -11.09
N VAL A 159 5.25 12.79 -9.78
CA VAL A 159 5.18 11.50 -9.06
C VAL A 159 3.99 10.68 -9.53
N MET A 160 2.83 11.32 -9.67
CA MET A 160 1.61 10.64 -10.08
C MET A 160 1.68 10.13 -11.53
N ARG A 161 2.31 10.88 -12.44
CA ARG A 161 2.58 10.42 -13.82
C ARG A 161 3.54 9.23 -13.84
N GLN A 162 4.61 9.27 -13.05
CA GLN A 162 5.55 8.14 -12.95
C GLN A 162 4.88 6.89 -12.40
N ALA A 163 4.06 7.04 -11.36
CA ALA A 163 3.29 5.95 -10.78
C ALA A 163 2.30 5.35 -11.80
N ALA A 164 1.57 6.21 -12.51
CA ALA A 164 0.63 5.78 -13.54
C ALA A 164 1.33 5.04 -14.70
N ALA A 165 2.48 5.54 -15.15
CA ALA A 165 3.28 4.88 -16.19
C ALA A 165 3.79 3.51 -15.72
N ARG A 166 4.33 3.43 -14.50
CA ARG A 166 4.80 2.17 -13.89
C ARG A 166 3.66 1.17 -13.72
N PHE A 167 2.50 1.61 -13.27
CA PHE A 167 1.30 0.78 -13.15
C PHE A 167 0.89 0.17 -14.50
N VAL A 168 0.77 1.01 -15.54
CA VAL A 168 0.42 0.56 -16.90
C VAL A 168 1.46 -0.41 -17.45
N GLU A 169 2.76 -0.12 -17.32
CA GLU A 169 3.84 -1.00 -17.75
C GLU A 169 3.77 -2.38 -17.07
N ASN A 170 3.54 -2.41 -15.77
CA ASN A 170 3.47 -3.67 -15.03
C ASN A 170 2.20 -4.48 -15.34
N LEU A 171 1.10 -3.83 -15.70
CA LEU A 171 -0.08 -4.54 -16.21
C LEU A 171 0.13 -5.20 -17.59
N GLN A 172 1.11 -4.75 -18.36
CA GLN A 172 1.46 -5.39 -19.64
C GLN A 172 2.37 -6.61 -19.47
N LYS A 173 2.96 -6.81 -18.29
CA LYS A 173 3.80 -7.95 -17.94
C LYS A 173 2.98 -9.10 -17.33
N ALA A 174 3.59 -10.29 -17.26
CA ALA A 174 2.99 -11.44 -16.56
C ALA A 174 2.78 -11.11 -15.07
N PRO A 175 1.71 -11.59 -14.43
CA PRO A 175 0.71 -12.52 -14.96
C PRO A 175 -0.44 -11.86 -15.72
N TYR A 176 -0.49 -10.51 -15.80
CA TYR A 176 -1.62 -9.77 -16.36
C TYR A 176 -1.65 -9.82 -17.90
N ASN A 177 -0.52 -9.56 -18.55
CA ASN A 177 -0.35 -9.58 -20.01
C ASN A 177 -1.40 -8.74 -20.77
N LEU A 178 -1.79 -7.58 -20.20
CA LEU A 178 -2.75 -6.68 -20.83
C LEU A 178 -2.13 -5.94 -22.01
N SER A 179 -2.93 -5.63 -23.03
CA SER A 179 -2.55 -4.65 -24.04
C SER A 179 -2.43 -3.24 -23.43
N ALA A 180 -1.72 -2.34 -24.09
CA ALA A 180 -1.57 -0.96 -23.63
C ALA A 180 -2.93 -0.25 -23.43
N ALA A 181 -3.91 -0.51 -24.32
CA ALA A 181 -5.25 0.06 -24.22
C ALA A 181 -6.02 -0.45 -22.99
N GLU A 182 -5.90 -1.75 -22.69
CA GLU A 182 -6.52 -2.38 -21.52
C GLU A 182 -5.88 -1.89 -20.22
N ALA A 183 -4.56 -1.81 -20.17
CA ALA A 183 -3.83 -1.32 -19.01
C ALA A 183 -4.17 0.16 -18.71
N LYS A 184 -4.25 1.03 -19.72
CA LYS A 184 -4.72 2.42 -19.57
C LYS A 184 -6.18 2.48 -19.08
N LYS A 185 -7.02 1.57 -19.52
CA LYS A 185 -8.41 1.50 -19.04
C LYS A 185 -8.47 1.10 -17.57
N ALA A 186 -7.67 0.11 -17.15
CA ALA A 186 -7.57 -0.29 -15.75
C ALA A 186 -7.08 0.87 -14.87
N LEU A 187 -6.10 1.64 -15.34
CA LEU A 187 -5.63 2.84 -14.65
C LEU A 187 -6.76 3.85 -14.40
N LYS A 188 -7.63 4.10 -15.37
CA LYS A 188 -8.80 5.00 -15.22
C LYS A 188 -9.83 4.51 -14.17
N GLU A 189 -9.82 3.23 -13.87
CA GLU A 189 -10.72 2.64 -12.86
C GLU A 189 -10.16 2.76 -11.43
N VAL A 190 -8.84 2.74 -11.28
CA VAL A 190 -8.17 2.81 -9.96
C VAL A 190 -7.73 4.21 -9.58
N SER A 191 -7.60 5.13 -10.53
CA SER A 191 -7.08 6.46 -10.27
C SER A 191 -8.13 7.55 -10.53
N PRO A 192 -8.29 8.53 -9.61
CA PRO A 192 -9.07 9.74 -9.86
C PRO A 192 -8.35 10.76 -10.75
N LEU A 193 -7.18 10.43 -11.31
CA LEU A 193 -6.43 11.30 -12.21
C LEU A 193 -7.28 11.65 -13.43
N ASN A 194 -7.21 12.94 -13.83
CA ASN A 194 -7.90 13.37 -15.02
C ASN A 194 -7.27 12.73 -16.28
N SER A 195 -8.07 12.63 -17.37
CA SER A 195 -7.63 12.05 -18.63
C SER A 195 -6.33 12.68 -19.18
N ARG A 196 -6.09 13.97 -18.93
CA ARG A 196 -4.86 14.68 -19.36
C ARG A 196 -3.57 14.20 -18.68
N THR A 197 -3.67 13.58 -17.52
CA THR A 197 -2.52 13.03 -16.80
C THR A 197 -2.19 11.60 -17.22
N ILE A 198 -3.15 10.94 -17.88
CA ILE A 198 -3.07 9.53 -18.29
C ILE A 198 -2.64 9.35 -19.75
N ASP A 199 -2.84 10.35 -20.60
CA ASP A 199 -2.44 10.37 -22.01
C ASP A 199 -1.01 10.85 -22.20
#